data_cb3ef034281b67a4196708fa7799b67c
#
_entry.id   cb3ef034281b67a4196708fa7799b67c
#
_cell.length_a   1.000
_cell.length_b   1.000
_cell.length_c   1.000
_cell.angle_alpha   90.00
_cell.angle_beta   90.00
_cell.angle_gamma   90.00
#
_symmetry.space_group_name_H-M   'P 1'
#
loop_
_entity.id
_entity.type
_entity.pdbx_description
1 polymer ?
#
loop_
_entity_poly.entity_id
_entity_poly.type
_entity_poly.pdbx_seq_one_letter_code
_entity_poly.pdbx_strand_id
1 'polypeptide(L)'
;MVAADRLSEINIADPAVYERGVPHVDFRLLRDHDPVHWHPWPDRSSGFWAITRHADIVAISRDTETYSSAAEHVLIVDLDPDELEARRSLIETDPPQHTRLRRLVSSAFTPRKVAEYEQATRNIAAGLLDEIAAAGGGDFVSAVSAPLPINVIVSILGIPAEDAPFMVELSNHLVAGTSGVRLDAAAYGNTTPLSHLPFDSPASHALFEYGRRIGRERRTDPRDDLVTRLVHAEVDGESLSDVEYCNFFQLLVFAGNETTRTAISQGMLALLENPAELDRLEDDPALVSKAVEEILRWASPIMYFRRTAMRDTELGCGTCPETSTSASSPNQIGST
;
A
#
# COMPACT_ATOMS: atom_id res chain seq x y z
N MET A 1 17.41 17.01 -29.31
CA MET A 1 16.90 15.97 -30.21
C MET A 1 16.88 14.60 -29.53
N VAL A 2 18.01 14.06 -29.04
CA VAL A 2 18.06 12.71 -28.44
C VAL A 2 17.19 12.55 -27.15
N ALA A 3 17.04 13.59 -26.34
CA ALA A 3 16.21 13.53 -25.11
C ALA A 3 14.72 13.55 -25.41
N ALA A 4 14.25 14.34 -26.38
CA ALA A 4 12.83 14.43 -26.72
C ALA A 4 12.31 13.14 -27.35
N ASP A 5 13.11 12.53 -28.24
CA ASP A 5 12.75 11.25 -28.88
C ASP A 5 12.66 10.13 -27.83
N ARG A 6 13.52 10.16 -26.80
CA ARG A 6 13.52 9.16 -25.74
C ARG A 6 12.35 9.34 -24.75
N LEU A 7 11.93 10.57 -24.47
CA LEU A 7 10.79 10.83 -23.58
C LEU A 7 9.49 10.23 -24.11
N SER A 8 9.27 10.25 -25.43
CA SER A 8 8.09 9.67 -26.05
C SER A 8 8.05 8.12 -26.04
N GLU A 9 9.18 7.48 -25.74
CA GLU A 9 9.29 6.03 -25.65
C GLU A 9 9.15 5.50 -24.22
N ILE A 10 9.12 6.39 -23.23
CA ILE A 10 9.01 5.99 -21.82
C ILE A 10 7.60 5.46 -21.54
N ASN A 11 7.52 4.20 -21.10
CA ASN A 11 6.28 3.55 -20.70
C ASN A 11 6.39 3.02 -19.26
N ILE A 12 6.09 3.89 -18.29
CA ILE A 12 6.12 3.54 -16.86
C ILE A 12 4.87 2.78 -16.37
N ALA A 13 3.87 2.57 -17.22
CA ALA A 13 2.67 1.80 -16.90
C ALA A 13 2.77 0.33 -17.30
N ASP A 14 3.78 -0.04 -18.09
CA ASP A 14 3.99 -1.42 -18.52
C ASP A 14 4.72 -2.22 -17.42
N PRO A 15 4.10 -3.25 -16.82
CA PRO A 15 4.75 -4.10 -15.82
C PRO A 15 6.05 -4.73 -16.31
N ALA A 16 6.20 -5.02 -17.60
CA ALA A 16 7.39 -5.62 -18.17
C ALA A 16 8.64 -4.73 -18.02
N VAL A 17 8.46 -3.42 -17.91
CA VAL A 17 9.57 -2.49 -17.67
C VAL A 17 10.23 -2.74 -16.31
N TYR A 18 9.47 -3.24 -15.35
CA TYR A 18 9.93 -3.49 -13.98
C TYR A 18 10.51 -4.89 -13.75
N GLU A 19 10.43 -5.79 -14.72
CA GLU A 19 10.99 -7.15 -14.59
C GLU A 19 12.51 -7.17 -14.30
N ARG A 20 13.21 -6.12 -14.73
CA ARG A 20 14.66 -5.95 -14.52
C ARG A 20 15.01 -4.99 -13.39
N GLY A 21 14.01 -4.59 -12.63
CA GLY A 21 14.12 -3.58 -11.57
C GLY A 21 13.49 -2.24 -11.96
N VAL A 22 13.48 -1.30 -11.01
CA VAL A 22 12.89 0.03 -11.21
C VAL A 22 13.65 0.79 -12.30
N PRO A 23 12.96 1.37 -13.30
CA PRO A 23 13.60 2.10 -14.42
C PRO A 23 14.09 3.49 -13.98
N HIS A 24 15.08 3.54 -13.09
CA HIS A 24 15.60 4.78 -12.50
C HIS A 24 16.09 5.80 -13.53
N VAL A 25 16.60 5.34 -14.68
CA VAL A 25 17.06 6.21 -15.76
C VAL A 25 15.90 6.96 -16.38
N ASP A 26 14.79 6.28 -16.63
CA ASP A 26 13.58 6.88 -17.22
C ASP A 26 12.92 7.86 -16.25
N PHE A 27 12.79 7.48 -14.98
CA PHE A 27 12.32 8.42 -13.96
C PHE A 27 13.22 9.65 -13.79
N ARG A 28 14.53 9.53 -13.96
CA ARG A 28 15.45 10.67 -13.95
C ARG A 28 15.20 11.57 -15.15
N LEU A 29 15.06 10.99 -16.35
CA LEU A 29 14.77 11.76 -17.57
C LEU A 29 13.45 12.53 -17.44
N LEU A 30 12.41 11.87 -16.91
CA LEU A 30 11.14 12.53 -16.64
C LEU A 30 11.31 13.70 -15.65
N ARG A 31 11.96 13.48 -14.50
CA ARG A 31 12.17 14.56 -13.50
C ARG A 31 12.94 15.76 -14.05
N ASP A 32 13.91 15.51 -14.91
CA ASP A 32 14.82 16.55 -15.39
C ASP A 32 14.25 17.32 -16.58
N HIS A 33 13.44 16.66 -17.43
CA HIS A 33 13.03 17.23 -18.73
C HIS A 33 11.51 17.32 -18.91
N ASP A 34 10.71 16.45 -18.28
CA ASP A 34 9.26 16.42 -18.40
C ASP A 34 8.60 15.92 -17.10
N PRO A 35 8.69 16.68 -16.01
CA PRO A 35 8.29 16.24 -14.67
C PRO A 35 6.78 16.06 -14.48
N VAL A 36 5.97 16.59 -15.40
CA VAL A 36 4.52 16.42 -15.51
C VAL A 36 4.25 15.80 -16.87
N HIS A 37 4.52 14.52 -16.99
CA HIS A 37 4.51 13.78 -18.25
C HIS A 37 3.14 13.20 -18.56
N TRP A 38 2.60 13.49 -19.76
CA TRP A 38 1.40 12.81 -20.23
C TRP A 38 1.71 11.39 -20.66
N HIS A 39 1.08 10.43 -19.99
CA HIS A 39 1.21 9.01 -20.29
C HIS A 39 -0.08 8.49 -20.92
N PRO A 40 -0.08 8.12 -22.20
CA PRO A 40 -1.25 7.52 -22.84
C PRO A 40 -1.47 6.11 -22.29
N TRP A 41 -2.73 5.71 -22.12
CA TRP A 41 -3.07 4.34 -21.77
C TRP A 41 -3.30 3.55 -23.07
N PRO A 42 -2.49 2.54 -23.40
CA PRO A 42 -2.48 1.94 -24.75
C PRO A 42 -3.82 1.41 -25.24
N ASP A 43 -4.63 0.86 -24.36
CA ASP A 43 -5.90 0.21 -24.70
C ASP A 43 -7.15 1.04 -24.32
N ARG A 44 -6.97 2.33 -24.01
CA ARG A 44 -8.03 3.22 -23.52
C ARG A 44 -8.00 4.55 -24.22
N SER A 45 -9.16 5.22 -24.28
CA SER A 45 -9.28 6.58 -24.85
C SER A 45 -8.71 7.66 -23.91
N SER A 46 -8.30 7.29 -22.71
CA SER A 46 -7.77 8.16 -21.67
C SER A 46 -6.28 7.90 -21.41
N GLY A 47 -5.67 8.74 -20.62
CA GLY A 47 -4.31 8.61 -20.11
C GLY A 47 -4.22 9.23 -18.74
N PHE A 48 -3.01 9.41 -18.24
CA PHE A 48 -2.77 10.08 -16.96
C PHE A 48 -1.53 10.96 -17.02
N TRP A 49 -1.46 11.92 -16.11
CA TRP A 49 -0.27 12.72 -15.91
C TRP A 49 0.63 12.07 -14.86
N ALA A 50 1.81 11.64 -15.26
CA ALA A 50 2.82 11.11 -14.37
C ALA A 50 3.59 12.27 -13.72
N ILE A 51 3.48 12.37 -12.39
CA ILE A 51 4.13 13.43 -11.60
C ILE A 51 5.36 12.82 -10.93
N THR A 52 6.54 13.31 -11.26
CA THR A 52 7.80 12.68 -10.84
C THR A 52 8.66 13.52 -9.88
N ARG A 53 8.34 14.80 -9.66
CA ARG A 53 9.06 15.64 -8.69
C ARG A 53 8.43 15.57 -7.32
N HIS A 54 9.24 15.37 -6.30
CA HIS A 54 8.80 15.28 -4.90
C HIS A 54 7.98 16.50 -4.44
N ALA A 55 8.40 17.73 -4.81
CA ALA A 55 7.67 18.94 -4.43
C ALA A 55 6.24 18.97 -4.99
N ASP A 56 6.07 18.56 -6.25
CA ASP A 56 4.78 18.52 -6.94
C ASP A 56 3.88 17.42 -6.34
N ILE A 57 4.45 16.25 -6.05
CA ILE A 57 3.75 15.15 -5.37
C ILE A 57 3.25 15.59 -4.00
N VAL A 58 4.08 16.29 -3.22
CA VAL A 58 3.68 16.81 -1.91
C VAL A 58 2.59 17.88 -2.03
N ALA A 59 2.67 18.78 -3.02
CA ALA A 59 1.66 19.79 -3.26
C ALA A 59 0.30 19.16 -3.61
N ILE A 60 0.29 18.23 -4.56
CA ILE A 60 -0.91 17.47 -4.96
C ILE A 60 -1.50 16.68 -3.77
N SER A 61 -0.66 15.99 -3.01
CA SER A 61 -1.12 15.17 -1.88
C SER A 61 -1.74 15.99 -0.73
N ARG A 62 -1.44 17.29 -0.64
CA ARG A 62 -1.96 18.20 0.38
C ARG A 62 -3.22 18.95 -0.06
N ASP A 63 -3.41 19.14 -1.32
CA ASP A 63 -4.57 19.84 -1.89
C ASP A 63 -5.68 18.85 -2.24
N THR A 64 -6.38 18.37 -1.22
CA THR A 64 -7.47 17.40 -1.37
C THR A 64 -8.75 17.98 -1.97
N GLU A 65 -8.88 19.31 -2.06
CA GLU A 65 -10.00 19.97 -2.73
C GLU A 65 -9.84 19.94 -4.25
N THR A 66 -8.60 20.06 -4.72
CA THR A 66 -8.29 20.00 -6.16
C THR A 66 -8.03 18.56 -6.63
N TYR A 67 -7.38 17.73 -5.78
CA TYR A 67 -6.91 16.39 -6.15
C TYR A 67 -7.51 15.33 -5.23
N SER A 68 -8.64 14.78 -5.65
CA SER A 68 -9.42 13.82 -4.88
C SER A 68 -8.82 12.41 -4.89
N SER A 69 -8.87 11.74 -3.74
CA SER A 69 -8.67 10.29 -3.60
C SER A 69 -9.97 9.51 -3.75
N ALA A 70 -11.11 10.17 -3.55
CA ALA A 70 -12.43 9.54 -3.47
C ALA A 70 -13.19 9.53 -4.81
N ALA A 71 -12.85 10.44 -5.72
CA ALA A 71 -13.59 10.60 -6.99
C ALA A 71 -13.46 9.38 -7.90
N GLU A 72 -12.29 8.74 -7.85
CA GLU A 72 -12.00 7.48 -8.54
C GLU A 72 -11.08 6.61 -7.66
N HIS A 73 -10.70 5.42 -8.13
CA HIS A 73 -9.82 4.54 -7.38
C HIS A 73 -8.39 5.12 -7.28
N VAL A 74 -7.71 4.89 -6.15
CA VAL A 74 -6.31 5.36 -5.93
C VAL A 74 -5.27 4.63 -6.77
N LEU A 75 -5.64 3.53 -7.42
CA LEU A 75 -4.84 2.87 -8.45
C LEU A 75 -5.34 3.29 -9.84
N ILE A 76 -4.48 3.13 -10.85
CA ILE A 76 -4.81 3.44 -12.25
C ILE A 76 -5.64 2.29 -12.83
N VAL A 77 -6.93 2.26 -12.48
CA VAL A 77 -7.94 1.34 -12.98
C VAL A 77 -9.22 2.13 -13.25
N ASP A 78 -9.99 1.73 -14.26
CA ASP A 78 -11.32 2.29 -14.49
C ASP A 78 -12.35 1.38 -13.83
N LEU A 79 -13.13 1.96 -12.95
CA LEU A 79 -14.21 1.31 -12.23
C LEU A 79 -15.51 2.04 -12.52
N ASP A 80 -16.61 1.30 -12.60
CA ASP A 80 -17.91 1.95 -12.57
C ASP A 80 -18.26 2.44 -11.15
N PRO A 81 -19.30 3.27 -10.98
CA PRO A 81 -19.63 3.82 -9.66
C PRO A 81 -19.94 2.75 -8.59
N ASP A 82 -20.55 1.62 -8.98
CA ASP A 82 -20.91 0.55 -8.05
C ASP A 82 -19.67 -0.23 -7.64
N GLU A 83 -18.74 -0.49 -8.57
CA GLU A 83 -17.45 -1.11 -8.30
C GLU A 83 -16.58 -0.22 -7.40
N LEU A 84 -16.55 1.08 -7.65
CA LEU A 84 -15.82 2.04 -6.85
C LEU A 84 -16.34 2.07 -5.39
N GLU A 85 -17.67 2.13 -5.22
CA GLU A 85 -18.28 2.14 -3.89
C GLU A 85 -18.03 0.83 -3.14
N ALA A 86 -18.12 -0.31 -3.82
CA ALA A 86 -17.86 -1.63 -3.22
C ALA A 86 -16.41 -1.79 -2.70
N ARG A 87 -15.46 -1.06 -3.30
CA ARG A 87 -14.03 -1.09 -2.94
C ARG A 87 -13.61 0.03 -1.99
N ARG A 88 -14.53 0.92 -1.60
CA ARG A 88 -14.21 2.11 -0.82
C ARG A 88 -13.59 1.77 0.53
N SER A 89 -12.41 2.31 0.78
CA SER A 89 -11.64 2.15 2.01
C SER A 89 -11.17 3.51 2.53
N LEU A 90 -10.46 3.53 3.66
CA LEU A 90 -9.92 4.77 4.23
C LEU A 90 -9.07 5.58 3.23
N ILE A 91 -8.25 4.91 2.42
CA ILE A 91 -7.35 5.57 1.46
C ILE A 91 -8.09 6.14 0.25
N GLU A 92 -9.35 5.76 0.05
CA GLU A 92 -10.23 6.18 -1.04
C GLU A 92 -11.32 7.13 -0.53
N THR A 93 -10.98 7.94 0.44
CA THR A 93 -11.84 8.98 0.99
C THR A 93 -11.11 10.32 1.05
N ASP A 94 -11.89 11.40 0.98
CA ASP A 94 -11.41 12.78 1.16
C ASP A 94 -12.01 13.39 2.44
N PRO A 95 -11.46 14.51 2.96
CA PRO A 95 -12.13 15.27 4.02
C PRO A 95 -13.56 15.69 3.62
N PRO A 96 -14.53 15.69 4.52
CA PRO A 96 -14.37 15.43 5.97
C PRO A 96 -14.36 13.95 6.37
N GLN A 97 -14.82 13.03 5.48
CA GLN A 97 -14.94 11.60 5.78
C GLN A 97 -13.59 10.97 6.14
N HIS A 98 -12.55 11.23 5.35
CA HIS A 98 -11.19 10.76 5.64
C HIS A 98 -10.73 11.21 7.04
N THR A 99 -10.93 12.48 7.36
CA THR A 99 -10.50 13.03 8.65
C THR A 99 -11.20 12.33 9.82
N ARG A 100 -12.52 12.08 9.70
CA ARG A 100 -13.30 11.33 10.69
C ARG A 100 -12.77 9.91 10.87
N LEU A 101 -12.67 9.14 9.79
CA LEU A 101 -12.19 7.76 9.82
C LEU A 101 -10.76 7.69 10.35
N ARG A 102 -9.88 8.58 9.89
CA ARG A 102 -8.47 8.64 10.34
C ARG A 102 -8.34 8.89 11.84
N ARG A 103 -9.17 9.77 12.41
CA ARG A 103 -9.19 10.03 13.85
C ARG A 103 -9.60 8.80 14.65
N LEU A 104 -10.67 8.12 14.22
CA LEU A 104 -11.16 6.90 14.87
C LEU A 104 -10.10 5.80 14.87
N VAL A 105 -9.53 5.47 13.72
CA VAL A 105 -8.52 4.40 13.63
C VAL A 105 -7.21 4.79 14.32
N SER A 106 -6.79 6.05 14.26
CA SER A 106 -5.54 6.52 14.91
C SER A 106 -5.61 6.41 16.43
N SER A 107 -6.79 6.44 17.03
CA SER A 107 -6.97 6.26 18.47
C SER A 107 -6.47 4.87 18.93
N ALA A 108 -6.50 3.87 18.06
CA ALA A 108 -6.02 2.52 18.34
C ALA A 108 -4.49 2.36 18.16
N PHE A 109 -3.81 3.33 17.52
CA PHE A 109 -2.37 3.30 17.19
C PHE A 109 -1.57 4.37 17.93
N THR A 110 -1.74 4.48 19.24
CA THR A 110 -0.92 5.43 20.00
C THR A 110 0.55 4.97 20.05
N PRO A 111 1.53 5.90 20.17
CA PRO A 111 2.95 5.54 20.26
C PRO A 111 3.26 4.51 21.35
N ARG A 112 2.57 4.61 22.50
CA ARG A 112 2.69 3.64 23.57
C ARG A 112 2.28 2.23 23.14
N LYS A 113 1.15 2.12 22.41
CA LYS A 113 0.64 0.82 21.94
C LYS A 113 1.51 0.23 20.84
N VAL A 114 2.03 1.07 19.96
CA VAL A 114 3.00 0.62 18.94
C VAL A 114 4.26 0.05 19.59
N ALA A 115 4.77 0.68 20.65
CA ALA A 115 5.92 0.16 21.39
C ALA A 115 5.65 -1.21 22.06
N GLU A 116 4.41 -1.47 22.48
CA GLU A 116 4.03 -2.78 23.06
C GLU A 116 4.14 -3.93 22.04
N TYR A 117 4.00 -3.64 20.74
CA TYR A 117 4.14 -4.64 19.68
C TYR A 117 5.59 -5.00 19.36
N GLU A 118 6.56 -4.18 19.76
CA GLU A 118 7.97 -4.39 19.42
C GLU A 118 8.48 -5.76 19.92
N GLN A 119 8.19 -6.12 21.17
CA GLN A 119 8.68 -7.39 21.72
C GLN A 119 8.04 -8.60 21.02
N ALA A 120 6.76 -8.53 20.70
CA ALA A 120 6.09 -9.59 19.93
C ALA A 120 6.68 -9.73 18.53
N THR A 121 6.92 -8.60 17.85
CA THR A 121 7.57 -8.57 16.54
C THR A 121 8.97 -9.16 16.57
N ARG A 122 9.78 -8.83 17.58
CA ARG A 122 11.12 -9.40 17.78
C ARG A 122 11.08 -10.91 17.99
N ASN A 123 10.15 -11.40 18.79
CA ASN A 123 10.00 -12.83 19.03
C ASN A 123 9.61 -13.59 17.75
N ILE A 124 8.69 -13.06 16.95
CA ILE A 124 8.30 -13.63 15.66
C ILE A 124 9.50 -13.65 14.71
N ALA A 125 10.21 -12.53 14.59
CA ALA A 125 11.39 -12.42 13.74
C ALA A 125 12.51 -13.40 14.16
N ALA A 126 12.79 -13.51 15.47
CA ALA A 126 13.78 -14.44 15.99
C ALA A 126 13.41 -15.89 15.68
N GLY A 127 12.14 -16.28 15.87
CA GLY A 127 11.69 -17.64 15.54
C GLY A 127 11.89 -17.99 14.05
N LEU A 128 11.54 -17.09 13.15
CA LEU A 128 11.75 -17.31 11.71
C LEU A 128 13.24 -17.39 11.32
N LEU A 129 14.09 -16.57 11.98
CA LEU A 129 15.54 -16.61 11.77
C LEU A 129 16.15 -17.89 12.33
N ASP A 130 15.69 -18.38 13.48
CA ASP A 130 16.14 -19.65 14.06
C ASP A 130 15.76 -20.84 13.16
N GLU A 131 14.58 -20.83 12.56
CA GLU A 131 14.12 -21.86 11.60
C GLU A 131 14.99 -21.94 10.37
N ILE A 132 15.27 -20.79 9.71
CA ILE A 132 16.13 -20.76 8.52
C ILE A 132 17.59 -21.14 8.85
N ALA A 133 18.08 -20.73 10.03
CA ALA A 133 19.40 -21.10 10.51
C ALA A 133 19.51 -22.61 10.79
N ALA A 134 18.51 -23.20 11.44
CA ALA A 134 18.46 -24.65 11.70
C ALA A 134 18.38 -25.49 10.42
N ALA A 135 17.74 -24.95 9.37
CA ALA A 135 17.70 -25.56 8.03
C ALA A 135 19.03 -25.44 7.28
N GLY A 136 20.03 -24.70 7.79
CA GLY A 136 21.31 -24.47 7.15
C GLY A 136 21.28 -23.43 6.04
N GLY A 137 20.26 -22.58 6.01
CA GLY A 137 19.99 -21.57 4.99
C GLY A 137 18.72 -21.84 4.19
N GLY A 138 18.41 -20.96 3.23
CA GLY A 138 17.21 -21.08 2.42
C GLY A 138 16.88 -19.80 1.67
N ASP A 139 15.73 -19.78 1.02
CA ASP A 139 15.17 -18.58 0.41
C ASP A 139 14.65 -17.63 1.50
N PHE A 140 15.32 -16.47 1.66
CA PHE A 140 15.01 -15.48 2.69
C PHE A 140 13.61 -14.88 2.52
N VAL A 141 13.15 -14.74 1.28
CA VAL A 141 11.81 -14.15 1.03
C VAL A 141 10.72 -15.07 1.56
N SER A 142 10.77 -16.35 1.20
CA SER A 142 9.75 -17.33 1.63
C SER A 142 9.88 -17.71 3.10
N ALA A 143 11.10 -17.73 3.65
CA ALA A 143 11.32 -18.14 5.04
C ALA A 143 11.15 -17.00 6.06
N VAL A 144 11.43 -15.75 5.69
CA VAL A 144 11.44 -14.63 6.63
C VAL A 144 10.57 -13.46 6.16
N SER A 145 10.86 -12.88 4.98
CA SER A 145 10.22 -11.61 4.57
C SER A 145 8.72 -11.74 4.35
N ALA A 146 8.25 -12.86 3.82
CA ALA A 146 6.83 -13.08 3.56
C ALA A 146 6.04 -13.43 4.84
N PRO A 147 6.49 -14.37 5.71
CA PRO A 147 5.74 -14.73 6.90
C PRO A 147 5.82 -13.69 8.03
N LEU A 148 6.88 -12.88 8.12
CA LEU A 148 7.04 -11.95 9.24
C LEU A 148 5.91 -10.91 9.32
N PRO A 149 5.58 -10.15 8.28
CA PRO A 149 4.56 -9.11 8.35
C PRO A 149 3.17 -9.67 8.71
N ILE A 150 2.75 -10.74 8.07
CA ILE A 150 1.42 -11.30 8.30
C ILE A 150 1.29 -11.89 9.70
N ASN A 151 2.32 -12.55 10.23
CA ASN A 151 2.32 -13.05 11.60
C ASN A 151 2.27 -11.92 12.62
N VAL A 152 2.93 -10.79 12.35
CA VAL A 152 2.84 -9.58 13.18
C VAL A 152 1.41 -9.01 13.13
N ILE A 153 0.81 -8.90 11.95
CA ILE A 153 -0.58 -8.41 11.79
C ILE A 153 -1.56 -9.31 12.54
N VAL A 154 -1.45 -10.63 12.40
CA VAL A 154 -2.27 -11.63 13.12
C VAL A 154 -2.15 -11.43 14.63
N SER A 155 -0.92 -11.29 15.12
CA SER A 155 -0.64 -11.05 16.55
C SER A 155 -1.26 -9.75 17.06
N ILE A 156 -1.08 -8.65 16.32
CA ILE A 156 -1.59 -7.31 16.69
C ILE A 156 -3.13 -7.28 16.68
N LEU A 157 -3.75 -7.94 15.68
CA LEU A 157 -5.20 -8.05 15.57
C LEU A 157 -5.82 -8.94 16.64
N GLY A 158 -5.00 -9.75 17.35
CA GLY A 158 -5.49 -10.73 18.34
C GLY A 158 -6.23 -11.88 17.67
N ILE A 159 -5.85 -12.24 16.46
CA ILE A 159 -6.36 -13.41 15.72
C ILE A 159 -5.82 -14.66 16.42
N PRO A 160 -6.66 -15.70 16.66
CA PRO A 160 -6.21 -16.96 17.21
C PRO A 160 -5.10 -17.60 16.37
N ALA A 161 -4.11 -18.21 17.03
CA ALA A 161 -2.97 -18.80 16.34
C ALA A 161 -3.37 -19.91 15.34
N GLU A 162 -4.44 -20.62 15.64
CA GLU A 162 -5.02 -21.65 14.76
C GLU A 162 -5.56 -21.06 13.43
N ASP A 163 -5.97 -19.78 13.41
CA ASP A 163 -6.47 -19.10 12.22
C ASP A 163 -5.34 -18.40 11.42
N ALA A 164 -4.11 -18.32 11.95
CA ALA A 164 -3.00 -17.65 11.29
C ALA A 164 -2.67 -18.21 9.89
N PRO A 165 -2.64 -19.54 9.65
CA PRO A 165 -2.42 -20.08 8.31
C PRO A 165 -3.50 -19.64 7.31
N PHE A 166 -4.76 -19.54 7.74
CA PHE A 166 -5.84 -19.05 6.91
C PHE A 166 -5.68 -17.57 6.57
N MET A 167 -5.23 -16.73 7.51
CA MET A 167 -4.93 -15.33 7.23
C MET A 167 -3.79 -15.15 6.22
N VAL A 168 -2.75 -15.99 6.33
CA VAL A 168 -1.65 -16.03 5.35
C VAL A 168 -2.17 -16.37 3.96
N GLU A 169 -3.01 -17.40 3.84
CA GLU A 169 -3.63 -17.81 2.59
C GLU A 169 -4.46 -16.68 1.98
N LEU A 170 -5.38 -16.08 2.76
CA LEU A 170 -6.22 -14.98 2.29
C LEU A 170 -5.38 -13.78 1.84
N SER A 171 -4.34 -13.41 2.60
CA SER A 171 -3.45 -12.32 2.23
C SER A 171 -2.72 -12.56 0.91
N ASN A 172 -2.22 -13.78 0.67
CA ASN A 172 -1.59 -14.14 -0.59
C ASN A 172 -2.58 -14.07 -1.77
N HIS A 173 -3.83 -14.47 -1.55
CA HIS A 173 -4.89 -14.34 -2.56
C HIS A 173 -5.25 -12.88 -2.89
N LEU A 174 -5.22 -11.96 -1.91
CA LEU A 174 -5.41 -10.53 -2.17
C LEU A 174 -4.30 -9.98 -3.07
N VAL A 175 -3.04 -10.34 -2.76
CA VAL A 175 -1.88 -9.94 -3.57
C VAL A 175 -2.00 -10.49 -5.00
N ALA A 176 -2.38 -11.77 -5.15
CA ALA A 176 -2.57 -12.39 -6.45
C ALA A 176 -3.64 -11.67 -7.29
N GLY A 177 -4.75 -11.23 -6.67
CA GLY A 177 -5.80 -10.45 -7.34
C GLY A 177 -5.29 -9.13 -7.91
N THR A 178 -4.46 -8.40 -7.15
CA THR A 178 -3.86 -7.14 -7.64
C THR A 178 -2.77 -7.35 -8.70
N SER A 179 -2.20 -8.54 -8.77
CA SER A 179 -1.16 -8.89 -9.76
C SER A 179 -1.73 -9.41 -11.09
N GLY A 180 -3.06 -9.36 -11.28
CA GLY A 180 -3.72 -9.83 -12.49
C GLY A 180 -3.72 -11.36 -12.65
N VAL A 181 -3.41 -12.11 -11.60
CA VAL A 181 -3.54 -13.56 -11.58
C VAL A 181 -5.02 -13.93 -11.64
N ARG A 182 -5.36 -14.84 -12.54
CA ARG A 182 -6.75 -15.32 -12.68
C ARG A 182 -7.13 -16.19 -11.49
N LEU A 183 -8.01 -15.67 -10.64
CA LEU A 183 -8.51 -16.35 -9.44
C LEU A 183 -9.83 -17.08 -9.74
N ASP A 184 -10.09 -18.16 -8.98
CA ASP A 184 -11.41 -18.80 -8.98
C ASP A 184 -12.41 -17.87 -8.25
N ALA A 185 -13.36 -17.33 -8.99
CA ALA A 185 -14.35 -16.40 -8.45
C ALA A 185 -15.21 -17.01 -7.33
N ALA A 186 -15.43 -18.34 -7.34
CA ALA A 186 -16.22 -19.05 -6.34
C ALA A 186 -15.40 -19.49 -5.11
N ALA A 187 -14.09 -19.23 -5.08
CA ALA A 187 -13.27 -19.55 -3.92
C ALA A 187 -13.84 -18.91 -2.66
N TYR A 188 -13.66 -19.58 -1.55
CA TYR A 188 -14.20 -19.19 -0.22
C TYR A 188 -15.73 -19.02 -0.18
N GLY A 189 -16.47 -19.64 -1.10
CA GLY A 189 -17.92 -19.52 -1.18
C GLY A 189 -18.44 -18.20 -1.70
N ASN A 190 -17.60 -17.41 -2.36
CA ASN A 190 -17.98 -16.12 -2.91
C ASN A 190 -18.97 -16.28 -4.07
N THR A 191 -19.99 -15.41 -4.10
CA THR A 191 -21.00 -15.32 -5.19
C THR A 191 -21.05 -13.93 -5.82
N THR A 192 -20.25 -12.98 -5.32
CA THR A 192 -20.15 -11.63 -5.84
C THR A 192 -19.17 -11.59 -7.02
N PRO A 193 -19.43 -10.86 -8.12
CA PRO A 193 -18.45 -10.66 -9.17
C PRO A 193 -17.13 -10.11 -8.61
N LEU A 194 -15.98 -10.55 -9.15
CA LEU A 194 -14.68 -10.12 -8.64
C LEU A 194 -14.48 -8.60 -8.76
N SER A 195 -14.99 -7.98 -9.82
CA SER A 195 -14.92 -6.52 -10.02
C SER A 195 -15.58 -5.71 -8.90
N HIS A 196 -16.55 -6.30 -8.19
CA HIS A 196 -17.21 -5.69 -7.03
C HIS A 196 -16.56 -6.04 -5.69
N LEU A 197 -15.40 -6.71 -5.73
CA LEU A 197 -14.66 -7.05 -4.52
C LEU A 197 -13.36 -6.22 -4.45
N PRO A 198 -13.00 -5.72 -3.26
CA PRO A 198 -11.67 -5.15 -3.05
C PRO A 198 -10.58 -6.10 -3.55
N PHE A 199 -9.55 -5.55 -4.19
CA PHE A 199 -8.38 -6.29 -4.70
C PHE A 199 -8.69 -7.35 -5.79
N ASP A 200 -9.86 -7.30 -6.45
CA ASP A 200 -10.32 -8.30 -7.43
C ASP A 200 -10.20 -9.74 -6.93
N SER A 201 -10.41 -9.96 -5.64
CA SER A 201 -10.13 -11.24 -5.00
C SER A 201 -11.29 -11.76 -4.17
N PRO A 202 -11.66 -13.05 -4.32
CA PRO A 202 -12.65 -13.69 -3.47
C PRO A 202 -12.20 -13.75 -1.99
N ALA A 203 -10.90 -13.65 -1.72
CA ALA A 203 -10.37 -13.58 -0.36
C ALA A 203 -10.81 -12.32 0.39
N SER A 204 -11.15 -11.23 -0.32
CA SER A 204 -11.68 -10.03 0.33
C SER A 204 -13.03 -10.28 0.98
N HIS A 205 -13.91 -11.09 0.34
CA HIS A 205 -15.16 -11.51 0.94
C HIS A 205 -14.93 -12.35 2.21
N ALA A 206 -14.03 -13.33 2.15
CA ALA A 206 -13.70 -14.16 3.30
C ALA A 206 -13.09 -13.35 4.46
N LEU A 207 -12.22 -12.37 4.16
CA LEU A 207 -11.67 -11.46 5.16
C LEU A 207 -12.73 -10.53 5.76
N PHE A 208 -13.66 -10.03 4.96
CA PHE A 208 -14.76 -9.22 5.45
C PHE A 208 -15.62 -10.01 6.45
N GLU A 209 -16.00 -11.23 6.11
CA GLU A 209 -16.78 -12.09 6.99
C GLU A 209 -16.01 -12.48 8.26
N TYR A 210 -14.72 -12.77 8.12
CA TYR A 210 -13.86 -13.05 9.28
C TYR A 210 -13.76 -11.81 10.20
N GLY A 211 -13.46 -10.63 9.63
CA GLY A 211 -13.42 -9.37 10.38
C GLY A 211 -14.72 -9.08 11.10
N ARG A 212 -15.86 -9.27 10.41
CA ARG A 212 -17.20 -9.11 10.98
C ARG A 212 -17.44 -10.05 12.17
N ARG A 213 -17.06 -11.31 12.04
CA ARG A 213 -17.18 -12.31 13.11
C ARG A 213 -16.35 -11.94 14.33
N ILE A 214 -15.06 -11.69 14.15
CA ILE A 214 -14.16 -11.37 15.26
C ILE A 214 -14.51 -10.01 15.89
N GLY A 215 -14.95 -9.04 15.10
CA GLY A 215 -15.40 -7.74 15.61
C GLY A 215 -16.62 -7.85 16.51
N ARG A 216 -17.60 -8.68 16.15
CA ARG A 216 -18.78 -8.96 16.99
C ARG A 216 -18.38 -9.66 18.30
N GLU A 217 -17.48 -10.63 18.23
CA GLU A 217 -16.94 -11.32 19.42
C GLU A 217 -16.28 -10.30 20.36
N ARG A 218 -15.42 -9.42 19.87
CA ARG A 218 -14.71 -8.43 20.68
C ARG A 218 -15.60 -7.33 21.27
N ARG A 219 -16.75 -7.07 20.70
CA ARG A 219 -17.75 -6.18 21.33
C ARG A 219 -18.35 -6.78 22.62
N THR A 220 -18.46 -8.09 22.68
CA THR A 220 -19.02 -8.82 23.85
C THR A 220 -17.96 -9.37 24.78
N ASP A 221 -16.79 -9.72 24.29
CA ASP A 221 -15.63 -10.25 25.02
C ASP A 221 -14.37 -9.44 24.64
N PRO A 222 -14.20 -8.24 25.21
CA PRO A 222 -13.04 -7.39 24.92
C PRO A 222 -11.72 -8.04 25.34
N ARG A 223 -10.70 -7.94 24.49
CA ARG A 223 -9.32 -8.40 24.75
C ARG A 223 -8.33 -7.26 24.57
N ASP A 224 -7.09 -7.46 24.98
CA ASP A 224 -6.04 -6.47 24.74
C ASP A 224 -5.45 -6.64 23.33
N ASP A 225 -6.28 -6.40 22.30
CA ASP A 225 -5.93 -6.49 20.89
C ASP A 225 -6.44 -5.28 20.07
N LEU A 226 -5.96 -5.16 18.84
CA LEU A 226 -6.32 -4.05 17.97
C LEU A 226 -7.78 -4.12 17.53
N VAL A 227 -8.33 -5.31 17.32
CA VAL A 227 -9.76 -5.47 16.97
C VAL A 227 -10.64 -4.88 18.05
N THR A 228 -10.39 -5.21 19.34
CA THR A 228 -11.13 -4.63 20.47
C THR A 228 -11.08 -3.10 20.46
N ARG A 229 -9.88 -2.53 20.23
CA ARG A 229 -9.71 -1.07 20.20
C ARG A 229 -10.46 -0.42 19.05
N LEU A 230 -10.47 -1.03 17.87
CA LEU A 230 -11.16 -0.50 16.69
C LEU A 230 -12.68 -0.55 16.86
N VAL A 231 -13.25 -1.66 17.35
CA VAL A 231 -14.71 -1.78 17.51
C VAL A 231 -15.28 -0.97 18.67
N HIS A 232 -14.42 -0.51 19.59
CA HIS A 232 -14.78 0.39 20.69
C HIS A 232 -14.21 1.81 20.51
N ALA A 233 -13.57 2.09 19.34
CA ALA A 233 -13.08 3.43 19.08
C ALA A 233 -14.25 4.43 19.01
N GLU A 234 -14.15 5.47 19.83
CA GLU A 234 -15.09 6.56 19.86
C GLU A 234 -14.35 7.90 19.93
N VAL A 235 -14.74 8.83 19.07
CA VAL A 235 -14.19 10.19 19.05
C VAL A 235 -15.34 11.15 18.83
N ASP A 236 -15.59 12.06 19.77
CA ASP A 236 -16.67 13.04 19.75
C ASP A 236 -18.07 12.40 19.61
N GLY A 237 -18.29 11.23 20.21
CA GLY A 237 -19.55 10.48 20.14
C GLY A 237 -19.75 9.70 18.84
N GLU A 238 -18.77 9.69 17.94
CA GLU A 238 -18.79 8.90 16.71
C GLU A 238 -17.95 7.64 16.85
N SER A 239 -18.40 6.55 16.22
CA SER A 239 -17.70 5.27 16.15
C SER A 239 -17.68 4.75 14.70
N LEU A 240 -16.88 3.71 14.46
CA LEU A 240 -16.90 3.01 13.17
C LEU A 240 -18.17 2.19 13.03
N SER A 241 -18.84 2.29 11.89
CA SER A 241 -19.87 1.33 11.51
C SER A 241 -19.25 -0.05 11.27
N ASP A 242 -20.06 -1.11 11.23
CA ASP A 242 -19.58 -2.47 10.95
C ASP A 242 -18.87 -2.56 9.59
N VAL A 243 -19.38 -1.86 8.58
CA VAL A 243 -18.79 -1.84 7.25
C VAL A 243 -17.44 -1.11 7.25
N GLU A 244 -17.38 0.08 7.86
CA GLU A 244 -16.13 0.86 7.96
C GLU A 244 -15.04 0.09 8.72
N TYR A 245 -15.43 -0.59 9.81
CA TYR A 245 -14.52 -1.46 10.55
C TYR A 245 -14.02 -2.62 9.68
N CYS A 246 -14.92 -3.35 8.98
CA CYS A 246 -14.53 -4.47 8.14
C CYS A 246 -13.64 -4.06 6.95
N ASN A 247 -13.95 -2.93 6.31
CA ASN A 247 -13.12 -2.37 5.25
C ASN A 247 -11.73 -2.00 5.77
N PHE A 248 -11.65 -1.42 6.97
CA PHE A 248 -10.37 -1.10 7.58
C PHE A 248 -9.60 -2.35 8.02
N PHE A 249 -10.28 -3.38 8.51
CA PHE A 249 -9.68 -4.67 8.83
C PHE A 249 -9.01 -5.31 7.59
N GLN A 250 -9.71 -5.33 6.45
CA GLN A 250 -9.15 -5.80 5.18
C GLN A 250 -7.95 -4.98 4.73
N LEU A 251 -8.09 -3.64 4.80
CA LEU A 251 -7.01 -2.73 4.43
C LEU A 251 -5.75 -2.98 5.28
N LEU A 252 -5.89 -3.22 6.58
CA LEU A 252 -4.74 -3.54 7.46
C LEU A 252 -4.05 -4.84 7.04
N VAL A 253 -4.81 -5.90 6.78
CA VAL A 253 -4.25 -7.19 6.39
C VAL A 253 -3.50 -7.07 5.06
N PHE A 254 -4.08 -6.37 4.08
CA PHE A 254 -3.47 -6.20 2.78
C PHE A 254 -2.26 -5.24 2.82
N ALA A 255 -2.48 -4.00 3.28
CA ALA A 255 -1.48 -2.95 3.20
C ALA A 255 -0.24 -3.19 4.06
N GLY A 256 -0.42 -3.84 5.22
CA GLY A 256 0.68 -4.13 6.13
C GLY A 256 1.53 -5.33 5.74
N ASN A 257 1.04 -6.21 4.86
CA ASN A 257 1.75 -7.41 4.46
C ASN A 257 2.75 -7.14 3.31
N GLU A 258 2.26 -6.82 2.12
CA GLU A 258 3.08 -6.80 0.90
C GLU A 258 4.13 -5.69 0.91
N THR A 259 3.77 -4.50 1.40
CA THR A 259 4.72 -3.38 1.48
C THR A 259 5.88 -3.67 2.42
N THR A 260 5.60 -4.26 3.57
CA THR A 260 6.61 -4.63 4.56
C THR A 260 7.49 -5.77 4.05
N ARG A 261 6.89 -6.79 3.44
CA ARG A 261 7.62 -7.90 2.78
C ARG A 261 8.60 -7.36 1.74
N THR A 262 8.15 -6.45 0.87
CA THR A 262 8.99 -5.83 -0.15
C THR A 262 10.13 -5.04 0.48
N ALA A 263 9.85 -4.22 1.49
CA ALA A 263 10.88 -3.43 2.18
C ALA A 263 11.94 -4.32 2.83
N ILE A 264 11.55 -5.39 3.52
CA ILE A 264 12.48 -6.33 4.16
C ILE A 264 13.32 -7.05 3.10
N SER A 265 12.71 -7.54 2.02
CA SER A 265 13.40 -8.27 0.96
C SER A 265 14.41 -7.40 0.24
N GLN A 266 14.00 -6.21 -0.18
CA GLN A 266 14.86 -5.26 -0.91
C GLN A 266 15.96 -4.68 0.00
N GLY A 267 15.63 -4.42 1.27
CA GLY A 267 16.61 -3.96 2.25
C GLY A 267 17.70 -5.00 2.50
N MET A 268 17.33 -6.26 2.69
CA MET A 268 18.30 -7.35 2.86
C MET A 268 19.17 -7.54 1.61
N LEU A 269 18.55 -7.54 0.42
CA LEU A 269 19.29 -7.63 -0.85
C LEU A 269 20.31 -6.50 -0.97
N ALA A 270 19.89 -5.26 -0.71
CA ALA A 270 20.77 -4.09 -0.77
C ALA A 270 21.95 -4.20 0.22
N LEU A 271 21.73 -4.71 1.43
CA LEU A 271 22.80 -4.93 2.40
C LEU A 271 23.76 -6.04 1.97
N LEU A 272 23.26 -7.14 1.42
CA LEU A 272 24.08 -8.23 0.89
C LEU A 272 24.94 -7.81 -0.31
N GLU A 273 24.41 -6.91 -1.15
CA GLU A 273 25.14 -6.34 -2.29
C GLU A 273 26.15 -5.25 -1.86
N ASN A 274 26.03 -4.73 -0.63
CA ASN A 274 26.90 -3.71 -0.07
C ASN A 274 27.45 -4.11 1.32
N PRO A 275 28.36 -5.13 1.40
CA PRO A 275 28.82 -5.68 2.67
C PRO A 275 29.39 -4.66 3.66
N ALA A 276 30.05 -3.61 3.15
CA ALA A 276 30.60 -2.55 4.01
C ALA A 276 29.49 -1.78 4.79
N GLU A 277 28.29 -1.66 4.23
CA GLU A 277 27.15 -1.05 4.94
C GLU A 277 26.56 -2.01 5.98
N LEU A 278 26.55 -3.33 5.68
CA LEU A 278 26.17 -4.35 6.65
C LEU A 278 27.13 -4.36 7.85
N ASP A 279 28.45 -4.39 7.60
CA ASP A 279 29.48 -4.34 8.65
C ASP A 279 29.31 -3.10 9.54
N ARG A 280 28.99 -1.92 8.95
CA ARG A 280 28.74 -0.70 9.70
C ARG A 280 27.51 -0.80 10.62
N LEU A 281 26.47 -1.52 10.21
CA LEU A 281 25.28 -1.72 11.05
C LEU A 281 25.55 -2.73 12.18
N GLU A 282 26.42 -3.71 11.95
CA GLU A 282 26.86 -4.65 12.97
C GLU A 282 27.76 -3.98 14.02
N ASP A 283 28.65 -3.09 13.56
CA ASP A 283 29.58 -2.35 14.44
C ASP A 283 28.87 -1.25 15.26
N ASP A 284 27.82 -0.61 14.72
CA ASP A 284 27.05 0.45 15.39
C ASP A 284 25.53 0.24 15.26
N PRO A 285 24.92 -0.51 16.19
CA PRO A 285 23.47 -0.72 16.22
C PRO A 285 22.62 0.57 16.34
N ALA A 286 23.20 1.71 16.73
CA ALA A 286 22.48 2.98 16.78
C ALA A 286 22.12 3.49 15.36
N LEU A 287 22.78 2.99 14.33
CA LEU A 287 22.49 3.30 12.93
C LEU A 287 21.20 2.61 12.41
N VAL A 288 20.71 1.55 13.07
CA VAL A 288 19.57 0.76 12.60
C VAL A 288 18.35 1.62 12.32
N SER A 289 18.01 2.58 13.19
CA SER A 289 16.86 3.48 12.95
C SER A 289 16.98 4.29 11.67
N LYS A 290 18.20 4.74 11.33
CA LYS A 290 18.47 5.48 10.08
C LYS A 290 18.47 4.54 8.87
N ALA A 291 18.98 3.34 9.05
CA ALA A 291 18.98 2.31 8.01
C ALA A 291 17.56 1.89 7.63
N VAL A 292 16.63 1.79 8.59
CA VAL A 292 15.22 1.52 8.31
C VAL A 292 14.61 2.59 7.41
N GLU A 293 14.82 3.88 7.73
CA GLU A 293 14.33 4.98 6.88
C GLU A 293 14.93 4.94 5.47
N GLU A 294 16.22 4.63 5.36
CA GLU A 294 16.89 4.49 4.06
C GLU A 294 16.40 3.27 3.29
N ILE A 295 16.16 2.15 3.95
CA ILE A 295 15.56 0.96 3.31
C ILE A 295 14.17 1.29 2.76
N LEU A 296 13.32 1.98 3.52
CA LEU A 296 11.99 2.39 3.07
C LEU A 296 12.07 3.33 1.86
N ARG A 297 13.01 4.28 1.87
CA ARG A 297 13.26 5.17 0.73
C ARG A 297 13.75 4.39 -0.50
N TRP A 298 14.71 3.46 -0.31
CA TRP A 298 15.31 2.68 -1.38
C TRP A 298 14.33 1.69 -2.01
N ALA A 299 13.64 0.91 -1.17
CA ALA A 299 12.71 -0.11 -1.63
C ALA A 299 11.46 0.48 -2.29
N SER A 300 11.00 1.65 -1.84
CA SER A 300 9.80 2.33 -2.36
C SER A 300 8.68 1.33 -2.69
N PRO A 301 8.18 0.56 -1.71
CA PRO A 301 7.29 -0.57 -1.96
C PRO A 301 5.96 -0.17 -2.61
N ILE A 302 5.56 1.08 -2.48
CA ILE A 302 4.43 1.68 -3.22
C ILE A 302 5.01 2.65 -4.23
N MET A 303 4.88 2.34 -5.51
CA MET A 303 5.47 3.13 -6.58
C MET A 303 4.61 4.31 -7.02
N TYR A 304 3.29 4.24 -6.87
CA TYR A 304 2.39 5.34 -7.24
C TYR A 304 1.06 5.28 -6.49
N PHE A 305 0.42 6.44 -6.40
CA PHE A 305 -1.00 6.59 -6.13
C PHE A 305 -1.61 7.56 -7.13
N ARG A 306 -2.84 7.26 -7.58
CA ARG A 306 -3.62 8.18 -8.40
C ARG A 306 -4.35 9.22 -7.56
N ARG A 307 -4.50 10.41 -8.14
CA ARG A 307 -5.46 11.43 -7.71
C ARG A 307 -6.27 11.88 -8.91
N THR A 308 -7.52 12.25 -8.70
CA THR A 308 -8.39 12.79 -9.75
C THR A 308 -8.51 14.29 -9.58
N ALA A 309 -8.16 15.05 -10.62
CA ALA A 309 -8.35 16.48 -10.62
C ALA A 309 -9.85 16.83 -10.72
N MET A 310 -10.36 17.55 -9.73
CA MET A 310 -11.78 17.92 -9.61
C MET A 310 -12.10 19.23 -10.36
N ARG A 311 -11.10 19.92 -10.85
CA ARG A 311 -11.18 21.16 -11.60
C ARG A 311 -9.96 21.33 -12.49
N ASP A 312 -10.04 22.22 -13.46
CA ASP A 312 -8.87 22.64 -14.23
C ASP A 312 -7.80 23.19 -13.30
N THR A 313 -6.58 22.74 -13.48
CA THR A 313 -5.45 23.10 -12.62
C THR A 313 -4.16 23.15 -13.41
N GLU A 314 -3.22 23.98 -12.94
CA GLU A 314 -1.87 24.10 -13.49
C GLU A 314 -0.86 23.68 -12.44
N LEU A 315 0.07 22.79 -12.82
CA LEU A 315 1.24 22.49 -12.03
C LEU A 315 2.40 23.32 -12.55
N GLY A 316 2.86 24.24 -11.72
CA GLY A 316 3.97 25.14 -12.05
C GLY A 316 5.27 24.37 -12.18
N CYS A 317 5.79 24.25 -13.37
CA CYS A 317 7.14 23.75 -13.61
C CYS A 317 8.16 24.84 -13.22
N GLY A 318 8.66 24.80 -11.99
CA GLY A 318 9.57 25.82 -11.43
C GLY A 318 10.96 25.87 -12.03
N THR A 319 11.14 25.73 -13.36
CA THR A 319 12.36 26.04 -14.13
C THR A 319 12.25 25.63 -15.62
N CYS A 320 11.07 25.25 -16.15
CA CYS A 320 10.91 25.16 -17.59
C CYS A 320 10.49 26.52 -18.14
N PRO A 321 11.16 27.06 -19.18
CA PRO A 321 10.63 28.19 -19.91
C PRO A 321 9.38 27.71 -20.68
N GLU A 322 8.24 28.29 -20.32
CA GLU A 322 7.00 28.33 -21.09
C GLU A 322 6.42 27.02 -21.61
N THR A 323 5.94 26.16 -20.74
CA THR A 323 4.82 25.25 -21.06
C THR A 323 3.89 25.17 -19.87
N SER A 324 2.90 26.05 -19.83
CA SER A 324 1.71 25.88 -19.01
C SER A 324 0.91 24.72 -19.60
N THR A 325 0.90 23.57 -18.93
CA THR A 325 0.03 22.47 -19.29
C THR A 325 -1.29 22.64 -18.54
N SER A 326 -2.31 23.16 -19.25
CA SER A 326 -3.67 23.19 -18.71
C SER A 326 -4.28 21.79 -18.90
N ALA A 327 -4.60 21.12 -17.80
CA ALA A 327 -5.39 19.89 -17.84
C ALA A 327 -6.87 20.26 -17.90
N SER A 328 -7.45 20.27 -19.11
CA SER A 328 -8.89 20.43 -19.33
C SER A 328 -9.57 19.08 -19.53
N SER A 329 -10.56 18.76 -18.70
CA SER A 329 -11.38 17.53 -18.58
C SER A 329 -10.91 16.58 -17.46
N PRO A 330 -11.77 15.69 -16.91
CA PRO A 330 -11.45 14.89 -15.73
C PRO A 330 -10.21 14.02 -15.99
N ASN A 331 -9.06 14.55 -15.66
CA ASN A 331 -7.76 13.96 -15.95
C ASN A 331 -7.18 13.33 -14.69
N GLN A 332 -6.76 12.10 -14.86
CA GLN A 332 -6.14 11.30 -13.82
C GLN A 332 -4.68 11.74 -13.62
N ILE A 333 -4.26 11.93 -12.39
CA ILE A 333 -2.88 12.25 -12.03
C ILE A 333 -2.29 11.09 -11.27
N GLY A 334 -1.28 10.43 -11.85
CA GLY A 334 -0.46 9.42 -11.18
C GLY A 334 0.79 10.04 -10.57
N SER A 335 1.13 9.71 -9.34
CA SER A 335 2.36 10.11 -8.66
C SER A 335 3.25 8.90 -8.39
N THR A 336 4.51 9.00 -8.68
CA THR A 336 5.55 8.00 -8.39
C THR A 336 6.45 8.43 -7.25
#